data_a018c85e343cbe951d1f1aa88b89c0d0
#
_entry.id   a018c85e343cbe951d1f1aa88b89c0d0
#
_cell.length_a   1.000
_cell.length_b   1.000
_cell.length_c   1.000
_cell.angle_alpha   90.00
_cell.angle_beta   90.00
_cell.angle_gamma   90.00
#
_symmetry.space_group_name_H-M   'P 1'
#
loop_
_entity.id
_entity.type
_entity.pdbx_description
1 polymer ?
#
loop_
_entity_poly.entity_id
_entity_poly.type
_entity_poly.pdbx_seq_one_letter_code
_entity_poly.pdbx_strand_id
1 'polypeptide(L)'
;MSVTRIGSLENRFIGLSTDTKPTANTQNGGTFFEFNTGLMWIYNGYAWVPKSYMPGTTINYKQIDLNQAATDYDVMTATTQNLFIDAVIVHVPDDLSKVATFTGISLATTDSAAIEILSAADGAKANLTGNFFHVFRGPSVTASSQKIQLTIGGGTAGAGMVADITVMWRSVVGGGYYLNA
;
A
#
# COMPACT_ATOMS: atom_id res chain seq x y z
N MET A 1 9.50 29.55 5.85
CA MET A 1 10.79 29.10 6.45
C MET A 1 11.78 28.92 5.31
N SER A 2 13.05 29.23 5.48
CA SER A 2 14.05 29.08 4.41
C SER A 2 14.77 27.75 4.50
N VAL A 3 15.17 27.21 3.36
CA VAL A 3 16.00 26.00 3.30
C VAL A 3 17.35 26.28 3.91
N THR A 4 17.79 25.43 4.83
CA THR A 4 19.08 25.57 5.52
C THR A 4 20.01 24.44 5.10
N ARG A 5 21.25 24.79 4.71
CA ARG A 5 22.33 23.82 4.47
C ARG A 5 22.94 23.38 5.79
N ILE A 6 23.00 22.06 6.02
CA ILE A 6 23.62 21.46 7.20
C ILE A 6 24.90 20.75 6.80
N GLY A 7 26.05 21.33 7.19
CA GLY A 7 27.38 20.77 6.93
C GLY A 7 28.12 21.44 5.78
N SER A 8 29.43 21.48 5.89
CA SER A 8 30.32 22.18 4.97
C SER A 8 30.88 21.32 3.83
N LEU A 9 30.88 20.01 3.96
CA LEU A 9 31.47 19.06 2.99
C LEU A 9 30.46 18.20 2.26
N GLU A 10 29.21 18.14 2.76
CA GLU A 10 28.14 17.40 2.12
C GLU A 10 26.95 18.33 1.89
N ASN A 11 26.38 18.31 0.69
CA ASN A 11 25.18 19.07 0.37
C ASN A 11 23.98 18.46 1.10
N ARG A 12 23.84 18.78 2.38
CA ARG A 12 22.71 18.37 3.21
C ARG A 12 21.83 19.57 3.48
N PHE A 13 20.57 19.42 3.17
CA PHE A 13 19.54 20.45 3.34
C PHE A 13 18.39 19.93 4.19
N ILE A 14 17.70 20.84 4.86
CA ILE A 14 16.49 20.57 5.61
C ILE A 14 15.48 21.70 5.36
N GLY A 15 14.22 21.36 5.22
CA GLY A 15 13.14 22.32 4.99
C GLY A 15 11.77 21.68 5.03
N LEU A 16 10.74 22.44 4.65
CA LEU A 16 9.38 21.95 4.48
C LEU A 16 9.19 21.32 3.10
N SER A 17 8.16 20.49 2.95
CA SER A 17 7.75 19.95 1.64
C SER A 17 7.39 21.04 0.63
N THR A 18 6.95 22.20 1.10
CA THR A 18 6.61 23.38 0.29
C THR A 18 7.81 24.26 -0.07
N ASP A 19 8.97 24.02 0.52
CA ASP A 19 10.16 24.80 0.24
C ASP A 19 10.78 24.37 -1.11
N THR A 20 11.26 25.35 -1.88
CA THR A 20 11.99 25.08 -3.11
C THR A 20 13.32 24.40 -2.78
N LYS A 21 13.51 23.19 -3.28
CA LYS A 21 14.75 22.43 -3.07
C LYS A 21 15.89 23.05 -3.91
N PRO A 22 17.04 23.40 -3.30
CA PRO A 22 18.15 24.04 -4.00
C PRO A 22 18.73 23.15 -5.11
N THR A 23 18.96 23.71 -6.29
CA THR A 23 19.65 23.03 -7.40
C THR A 23 21.00 23.68 -7.72
N ALA A 24 21.12 24.99 -7.47
CA ALA A 24 22.36 25.72 -7.68
C ALA A 24 23.42 25.27 -6.66
N ASN A 25 24.60 24.89 -7.15
CA ASN A 25 25.71 24.39 -6.34
C ASN A 25 25.42 23.14 -5.51
N THR A 26 24.36 22.40 -5.87
CA THR A 26 24.06 21.10 -5.26
C THR A 26 24.82 20.01 -6.03
N GLN A 27 25.65 19.28 -5.34
CA GLN A 27 26.39 18.17 -5.93
C GLN A 27 25.48 16.93 -6.06
N ASN A 28 25.83 16.07 -7.02
CA ASN A 28 25.19 14.77 -7.14
C ASN A 28 25.34 13.97 -5.83
N GLY A 29 24.24 13.42 -5.33
CA GLY A 29 24.20 12.76 -4.02
C GLY A 29 23.85 13.69 -2.85
N GLY A 30 23.68 15.01 -3.09
CA GLY A 30 23.15 15.94 -2.08
C GLY A 30 21.82 15.45 -1.51
N THR A 31 21.56 15.66 -0.23
CA THR A 31 20.34 15.21 0.45
C THR A 31 19.50 16.38 0.95
N PHE A 32 18.18 16.23 0.86
CA PHE A 32 17.21 17.16 1.43
C PHE A 32 16.23 16.38 2.32
N PHE A 33 16.09 16.79 3.57
CA PHE A 33 15.13 16.21 4.50
C PHE A 33 13.94 17.14 4.72
N GLU A 34 12.74 16.65 4.45
CA GLU A 34 11.49 17.35 4.74
C GLU A 34 11.04 16.99 6.15
N PHE A 35 11.22 17.91 7.09
CA PHE A 35 10.92 17.61 8.49
C PHE A 35 9.42 17.54 8.82
N ASN A 36 8.55 18.08 7.98
CA ASN A 36 7.08 18.00 8.15
C ASN A 36 6.47 16.71 7.57
N THR A 37 7.15 16.05 6.64
CA THR A 37 6.69 14.78 6.02
C THR A 37 7.55 13.59 6.40
N GLY A 38 8.76 13.83 6.94
CA GLY A 38 9.76 12.80 7.20
C GLY A 38 10.42 12.26 5.93
N LEU A 39 10.15 12.82 4.76
CA LEU A 39 10.72 12.37 3.49
C LEU A 39 12.16 12.86 3.33
N MET A 40 12.99 12.01 2.74
CA MET A 40 14.33 12.36 2.33
C MET A 40 14.45 12.29 0.81
N TRP A 41 15.15 13.25 0.24
CA TRP A 41 15.41 13.38 -1.19
C TRP A 41 16.90 13.30 -1.47
N ILE A 42 17.27 12.82 -2.66
CA ILE A 42 18.64 12.85 -3.19
C ILE A 42 18.64 13.63 -4.49
N TYR A 43 19.62 14.51 -4.65
CA TYR A 43 19.87 15.20 -5.91
C TYR A 43 20.69 14.28 -6.84
N ASN A 44 20.18 13.99 -8.02
CA ASN A 44 20.82 13.10 -9.00
C ASN A 44 21.66 13.83 -10.06
N GLY A 45 21.92 15.13 -9.84
CA GLY A 45 22.61 16.00 -10.78
C GLY A 45 21.69 16.82 -11.68
N TYR A 46 20.41 16.42 -11.80
CA TYR A 46 19.38 17.10 -12.62
C TYR A 46 18.16 17.49 -11.80
N ALA A 47 17.71 16.62 -10.93
CA ALA A 47 16.49 16.80 -10.15
C ALA A 47 16.63 16.17 -8.75
N TRP A 48 15.78 16.61 -7.83
CA TRP A 48 15.59 15.98 -6.56
C TRP A 48 14.66 14.78 -6.71
N VAL A 49 15.15 13.59 -6.34
CA VAL A 49 14.38 12.34 -6.34
C VAL A 49 14.23 11.86 -4.91
N PRO A 50 13.06 11.35 -4.51
CA PRO A 50 12.88 10.85 -3.16
C PRO A 50 13.86 9.73 -2.84
N LYS A 51 14.52 9.78 -1.67
CA LYS A 51 15.48 8.76 -1.21
C LYS A 51 14.80 7.46 -0.75
N SER A 52 13.51 7.44 -0.59
CA SER A 52 12.75 6.27 -0.11
C SER A 52 12.86 5.03 -1.00
N TYR A 53 13.79 5.03 -1.96
CA TYR A 53 13.99 3.98 -2.95
C TYR A 53 15.27 3.18 -2.78
N MET A 54 15.65 2.93 -1.57
CA MET A 54 16.27 1.62 -1.33
C MET A 54 15.16 0.59 -1.58
N PRO A 55 15.42 -0.54 -2.27
CA PRO A 55 14.42 -1.58 -2.49
C PRO A 55 14.09 -2.26 -1.16
N GLY A 56 13.37 -1.56 -0.31
CA GLY A 56 12.81 -2.03 0.93
C GLY A 56 11.33 -2.32 0.73
N THR A 57 10.85 -3.42 1.27
CA THR A 57 9.44 -3.72 1.33
C THR A 57 8.74 -2.65 2.16
N THR A 58 7.77 -1.98 1.56
CA THR A 58 6.86 -1.07 2.27
C THR A 58 5.67 -1.87 2.76
N ILE A 59 5.16 -1.54 3.94
CA ILE A 59 4.00 -2.21 4.54
C ILE A 59 2.87 -1.20 4.64
N ASN A 60 1.71 -1.54 4.06
CA ASN A 60 0.47 -0.81 4.21
C ASN A 60 -0.57 -1.69 4.88
N TYR A 61 -1.35 -1.09 5.76
CA TYR A 61 -2.45 -1.72 6.48
C TYR A 61 -3.77 -1.04 6.15
N LYS A 62 -4.80 -1.83 5.92
CA LYS A 62 -6.18 -1.37 5.74
C LYS A 62 -7.13 -2.32 6.46
N GLN A 63 -8.01 -1.76 7.26
CA GLN A 63 -9.16 -2.48 7.83
C GLN A 63 -10.40 -2.20 6.98
N ILE A 64 -11.13 -3.24 6.62
CA ILE A 64 -12.41 -3.17 5.90
C ILE A 64 -13.51 -3.64 6.84
N ASP A 65 -14.52 -2.81 7.05
CA ASP A 65 -15.75 -3.19 7.73
C ASP A 65 -16.54 -4.15 6.83
N LEU A 66 -16.81 -5.36 7.30
CA LEU A 66 -17.58 -6.37 6.58
C LEU A 66 -19.10 -6.21 6.77
N ASN A 67 -19.53 -5.26 7.60
CA ASN A 67 -20.94 -4.89 7.74
C ASN A 67 -21.41 -3.92 6.66
N GLN A 68 -21.03 -4.17 5.42
CA GLN A 68 -21.36 -3.35 4.25
C GLN A 68 -22.07 -4.19 3.20
N ALA A 69 -22.62 -3.53 2.17
CA ALA A 69 -23.28 -4.21 1.06
C ALA A 69 -22.35 -5.18 0.31
N ALA A 70 -22.92 -6.21 -0.28
CA ALA A 70 -22.15 -7.14 -1.13
C ALA A 70 -21.71 -6.42 -2.41
N THR A 71 -20.45 -6.02 -2.46
CA THR A 71 -19.79 -5.35 -3.58
C THR A 71 -18.28 -5.33 -3.38
N ASP A 72 -17.54 -4.68 -4.28
CA ASP A 72 -16.10 -4.51 -4.22
C ASP A 72 -15.72 -3.25 -3.45
N TYR A 73 -14.74 -3.37 -2.58
CA TYR A 73 -14.19 -2.30 -1.77
C TYR A 73 -12.71 -2.11 -2.03
N ASP A 74 -12.31 -0.88 -2.34
CA ASP A 74 -10.91 -0.57 -2.58
C ASP A 74 -10.09 -0.71 -1.29
N VAL A 75 -9.11 -1.59 -1.33
CA VAL A 75 -8.13 -1.75 -0.26
C VAL A 75 -6.99 -0.76 -0.49
N MET A 76 -6.41 -0.77 -1.67
CA MET A 76 -5.28 0.07 -2.05
C MET A 76 -5.27 0.32 -3.55
N THR A 77 -4.73 1.47 -3.95
CA THR A 77 -4.58 1.84 -5.37
C THR A 77 -3.11 2.06 -5.69
N ALA A 78 -2.60 1.39 -6.71
CA ALA A 78 -1.29 1.68 -7.28
C ALA A 78 -1.32 3.06 -7.95
N THR A 79 -0.39 3.95 -7.59
CA THR A 79 -0.30 5.27 -8.22
C THR A 79 0.77 5.27 -9.29
N THR A 80 0.61 6.08 -10.29
CA THR A 80 1.56 6.44 -11.35
C THR A 80 2.47 5.35 -11.94
N GLN A 81 2.77 4.26 -11.24
CA GLN A 81 3.74 3.24 -11.67
C GLN A 81 3.37 1.83 -11.21
N ASN A 82 3.94 0.83 -11.88
CA ASN A 82 3.78 -0.56 -11.52
C ASN A 82 4.46 -0.87 -10.18
N LEU A 83 3.84 -1.74 -9.40
CA LEU A 83 4.33 -2.14 -8.08
C LEU A 83 4.46 -3.66 -7.99
N PHE A 84 5.52 -4.13 -7.36
CA PHE A 84 5.63 -5.52 -6.93
C PHE A 84 4.88 -5.70 -5.61
N ILE A 85 3.98 -6.67 -5.59
CA ILE A 85 3.35 -7.18 -4.36
C ILE A 85 4.22 -8.35 -3.90
N ASP A 86 4.91 -8.20 -2.78
CA ASP A 86 5.75 -9.24 -2.20
C ASP A 86 4.92 -10.22 -1.37
N ALA A 87 3.96 -9.72 -0.60
CA ALA A 87 3.00 -10.53 0.14
C ALA A 87 1.73 -9.73 0.47
N VAL A 88 0.63 -10.44 0.66
CA VAL A 88 -0.60 -9.89 1.27
C VAL A 88 -1.05 -10.82 2.37
N ILE A 89 -1.32 -10.26 3.54
CA ILE A 89 -1.88 -10.99 4.67
C ILE A 89 -3.32 -10.51 4.85
N VAL A 90 -4.25 -11.44 4.85
CA VAL A 90 -5.66 -11.20 5.19
C VAL A 90 -5.95 -11.88 6.50
N HIS A 91 -6.40 -11.13 7.48
CA HIS A 91 -6.78 -11.62 8.80
C HIS A 91 -8.24 -11.25 9.06
N VAL A 92 -9.06 -12.23 9.41
CA VAL A 92 -10.43 -12.03 9.89
C VAL A 92 -10.50 -12.56 11.31
N PRO A 93 -10.59 -11.67 12.32
CA PRO A 93 -10.52 -12.07 13.72
C PRO A 93 -11.76 -12.84 14.19
N ASP A 94 -12.92 -12.53 13.61
CA ASP A 94 -14.21 -13.02 14.05
C ASP A 94 -14.65 -14.32 13.36
N ASP A 95 -15.49 -15.10 14.02
CA ASP A 95 -16.14 -16.29 13.43
C ASP A 95 -17.35 -15.84 12.59
N LEU A 96 -17.19 -15.85 11.28
CA LEU A 96 -18.22 -15.51 10.31
C LEU A 96 -18.98 -16.73 9.77
N SER A 97 -18.58 -17.93 10.16
CA SER A 97 -19.12 -19.18 9.60
C SER A 97 -20.63 -19.35 9.79
N LYS A 98 -21.18 -18.68 10.80
CA LYS A 98 -22.62 -18.76 11.16
C LYS A 98 -23.45 -17.56 10.70
N VAL A 99 -22.87 -16.57 10.03
CA VAL A 99 -23.61 -15.40 9.56
C VAL A 99 -24.51 -15.80 8.40
N ALA A 100 -25.83 -15.58 8.55
CA ALA A 100 -26.81 -16.19 7.65
C ALA A 100 -26.71 -15.69 6.19
N THR A 101 -26.62 -14.39 5.98
CA THR A 101 -26.65 -13.74 4.66
C THR A 101 -25.28 -13.58 4.02
N PHE A 102 -24.23 -13.54 4.79
CA PHE A 102 -22.86 -13.43 4.33
C PHE A 102 -22.39 -14.74 3.70
N THR A 103 -21.73 -14.68 2.53
CA THR A 103 -21.23 -15.88 1.84
C THR A 103 -19.70 -16.02 1.89
N GLY A 104 -18.98 -14.93 2.12
CA GLY A 104 -17.54 -14.93 2.20
C GLY A 104 -16.91 -13.64 1.68
N ILE A 105 -15.61 -13.66 1.56
CA ILE A 105 -14.79 -12.61 0.97
C ILE A 105 -13.88 -13.19 -0.12
N SER A 106 -13.46 -12.34 -1.05
CA SER A 106 -12.34 -12.61 -1.94
C SER A 106 -11.49 -11.36 -2.12
N LEU A 107 -10.24 -11.51 -2.54
CA LEU A 107 -9.33 -10.39 -2.74
C LEU A 107 -8.56 -10.60 -4.03
N ALA A 108 -8.58 -9.59 -4.91
CA ALA A 108 -7.89 -9.63 -6.18
C ALA A 108 -7.40 -8.24 -6.59
N THR A 109 -6.50 -8.20 -7.59
CA THR A 109 -6.17 -6.96 -8.28
C THR A 109 -7.16 -6.67 -9.40
N THR A 110 -7.28 -5.40 -9.81
CA THR A 110 -8.15 -4.98 -10.92
C THR A 110 -7.42 -4.97 -12.27
N ASP A 111 -6.24 -5.57 -12.35
CA ASP A 111 -5.50 -5.70 -13.60
C ASP A 111 -6.30 -6.50 -14.64
N SER A 112 -6.03 -6.28 -15.93
CA SER A 112 -6.69 -7.02 -17.02
C SER A 112 -6.47 -8.54 -16.93
N ALA A 113 -5.35 -8.96 -16.36
CA ALA A 113 -5.09 -10.31 -15.88
C ALA A 113 -5.06 -10.24 -14.35
N ALA A 114 -6.24 -10.26 -13.72
CA ALA A 114 -6.38 -10.11 -12.29
C ALA A 114 -5.56 -11.16 -11.54
N ILE A 115 -4.83 -10.70 -10.52
CA ILE A 115 -4.10 -11.59 -9.62
C ILE A 115 -5.05 -11.92 -8.49
N GLU A 116 -5.42 -13.18 -8.39
CA GLU A 116 -6.20 -13.68 -7.26
C GLU A 116 -5.30 -13.79 -6.03
N ILE A 117 -5.59 -12.99 -5.01
CA ILE A 117 -4.85 -12.94 -3.75
C ILE A 117 -5.49 -13.86 -2.71
N LEU A 118 -6.81 -13.82 -2.61
CA LEU A 118 -7.63 -14.71 -1.82
C LEU A 118 -8.81 -15.16 -2.69
N SER A 119 -8.87 -16.45 -3.01
CA SER A 119 -9.96 -16.98 -3.81
C SER A 119 -11.30 -16.92 -3.08
N ALA A 120 -12.42 -16.86 -3.81
CA ALA A 120 -13.75 -16.94 -3.22
C ALA A 120 -13.98 -18.30 -2.51
N ALA A 121 -13.29 -19.35 -2.93
CA ALA A 121 -13.35 -20.67 -2.29
C ALA A 121 -12.64 -20.67 -0.95
N ASP A 122 -11.43 -20.07 -0.87
CA ASP A 122 -10.65 -19.99 0.38
C ASP A 122 -11.27 -19.01 1.36
N GLY A 123 -11.78 -17.88 0.87
CA GLY A 123 -12.50 -16.86 1.65
C GLY A 123 -14.00 -17.16 1.86
N ALA A 124 -14.46 -18.35 1.52
CA ALA A 124 -15.85 -18.77 1.80
C ALA A 124 -16.14 -18.73 3.30
N LYS A 125 -17.35 -18.31 3.70
CA LYS A 125 -17.72 -18.13 5.11
C LYS A 125 -17.44 -19.37 5.98
N ALA A 126 -17.54 -20.57 5.41
CA ALA A 126 -17.29 -21.81 6.11
C ALA A 126 -15.84 -21.95 6.59
N ASN A 127 -14.91 -21.24 5.96
CA ASN A 127 -13.49 -21.20 6.32
C ASN A 127 -13.17 -20.08 7.32
N LEU A 128 -14.05 -19.09 7.44
CA LEU A 128 -13.87 -17.90 8.30
C LEU A 128 -14.35 -18.23 9.74
N THR A 129 -13.69 -19.17 10.38
CA THR A 129 -14.09 -19.74 11.69
C THR A 129 -13.41 -19.08 12.89
N GLY A 130 -13.09 -17.81 12.79
CA GLY A 130 -12.38 -17.05 13.83
C GLY A 130 -10.86 -17.18 13.73
N ASN A 131 -10.20 -16.02 13.85
CA ASN A 131 -8.75 -15.89 13.63
C ASN A 131 -8.29 -16.49 12.28
N PHE A 132 -9.10 -16.31 11.24
CA PHE A 132 -8.72 -16.74 9.89
C PHE A 132 -7.52 -15.94 9.39
N PHE A 133 -6.51 -16.63 8.89
CA PHE A 133 -5.36 -16.04 8.23
C PHE A 133 -5.16 -16.64 6.85
N HIS A 134 -5.00 -15.77 5.87
CA HIS A 134 -4.53 -16.13 4.53
C HIS A 134 -3.28 -15.34 4.20
N VAL A 135 -2.28 -15.99 3.61
CA VAL A 135 -1.04 -15.34 3.20
C VAL A 135 -0.78 -15.63 1.73
N PHE A 136 -1.02 -14.61 0.91
CA PHE A 136 -0.55 -14.60 -0.48
C PHE A 136 0.94 -14.28 -0.51
N ARG A 137 1.71 -15.01 -1.30
CA ARG A 137 3.15 -14.77 -1.49
C ARG A 137 3.42 -14.49 -2.96
N GLY A 138 3.98 -13.31 -3.22
CA GLY A 138 4.47 -12.89 -4.53
C GLY A 138 5.80 -13.52 -4.93
N PRO A 139 6.53 -12.92 -5.87
CA PRO A 139 6.24 -11.59 -6.41
C PRO A 139 5.15 -11.59 -7.47
N SER A 140 4.29 -10.60 -7.40
CA SER A 140 3.30 -10.30 -8.44
C SER A 140 3.35 -8.82 -8.78
N VAL A 141 3.00 -8.44 -10.01
CA VAL A 141 3.06 -7.06 -10.47
C VAL A 141 1.67 -6.52 -10.68
N THR A 142 1.34 -5.43 -9.99
CA THR A 142 0.13 -4.65 -10.25
C THR A 142 0.49 -3.44 -11.12
N ALA A 143 -0.28 -3.22 -12.18
CA ALA A 143 -0.07 -2.11 -13.09
C ALA A 143 -0.45 -0.76 -12.45
N SER A 144 0.09 0.32 -13.00
CA SER A 144 -0.27 1.68 -12.62
C SER A 144 -1.78 1.90 -12.69
N SER A 145 -2.32 2.63 -11.71
CA SER A 145 -3.74 2.95 -11.54
C SER A 145 -4.65 1.75 -11.24
N GLN A 146 -4.11 0.54 -11.13
CA GLN A 146 -4.87 -0.63 -10.71
C GLN A 146 -4.97 -0.68 -9.19
N LYS A 147 -5.92 -1.47 -8.70
CA LYS A 147 -6.27 -1.55 -7.29
C LYS A 147 -6.12 -2.97 -6.78
N ILE A 148 -6.01 -3.10 -5.48
CA ILE A 148 -6.34 -4.32 -4.74
C ILE A 148 -7.74 -4.09 -4.18
N GLN A 149 -8.68 -4.98 -4.51
CA GLN A 149 -10.07 -4.89 -4.07
C GLN A 149 -10.47 -6.12 -3.28
N LEU A 150 -11.20 -5.88 -2.17
CA LEU A 150 -11.88 -6.91 -1.42
C LEU A 150 -13.34 -6.95 -1.87
N THR A 151 -13.81 -8.11 -2.27
CA THR A 151 -15.22 -8.36 -2.58
C THR A 151 -15.91 -8.99 -1.38
N ILE A 152 -17.03 -8.40 -0.95
CA ILE A 152 -17.92 -8.99 0.06
C ILE A 152 -19.03 -9.73 -0.68
N GLY A 153 -19.20 -11.01 -0.37
CA GLY A 153 -20.21 -11.85 -0.99
C GLY A 153 -21.47 -12.01 -0.14
N GLY A 154 -22.62 -12.09 -0.81
CA GLY A 154 -23.93 -12.32 -0.16
C GLY A 154 -24.49 -11.06 0.50
N GLY A 155 -24.52 -11.03 1.82
CA GLY A 155 -24.98 -9.88 2.61
C GLY A 155 -23.93 -9.41 3.61
N THR A 156 -24.33 -8.56 4.54
CA THR A 156 -23.46 -8.02 5.58
C THR A 156 -23.05 -9.09 6.59
N ALA A 157 -21.83 -9.00 7.09
CA ALA A 157 -21.32 -9.89 8.13
C ALA A 157 -21.86 -9.56 9.53
N GLY A 158 -22.34 -8.35 9.76
CA GLY A 158 -22.79 -7.86 11.07
C GLY A 158 -21.88 -6.78 11.64
N ALA A 159 -22.42 -6.02 12.58
CA ALA A 159 -21.69 -4.89 13.19
C ALA A 159 -20.41 -5.34 13.90
N GLY A 160 -19.33 -4.61 13.68
CA GLY A 160 -18.03 -4.86 14.30
C GLY A 160 -17.19 -5.96 13.62
N MET A 161 -17.72 -6.67 12.62
CA MET A 161 -16.98 -7.68 11.86
C MET A 161 -16.07 -7.00 10.85
N VAL A 162 -14.79 -7.32 10.87
CA VAL A 162 -13.77 -6.65 10.04
C VAL A 162 -12.84 -7.65 9.35
N ALA A 163 -12.22 -7.19 8.26
CA ALA A 163 -11.06 -7.83 7.66
C ALA A 163 -9.87 -6.89 7.73
N ASP A 164 -8.78 -7.36 8.31
CA ASP A 164 -7.50 -6.67 8.40
C ASP A 164 -6.61 -7.11 7.23
N ILE A 165 -6.19 -6.17 6.39
CA ILE A 165 -5.40 -6.46 5.20
C ILE A 165 -4.07 -5.73 5.30
N THR A 166 -2.98 -6.51 5.27
CA THR A 166 -1.61 -5.98 5.26
C THR A 166 -0.98 -6.32 3.92
N VAL A 167 -0.54 -5.29 3.18
CA VAL A 167 0.14 -5.45 1.90
C VAL A 167 1.60 -5.08 2.05
N MET A 168 2.48 -6.00 1.68
CA MET A 168 3.92 -5.79 1.57
C MET A 168 4.26 -5.61 0.09
N TRP A 169 4.87 -4.49 -0.23
CA TRP A 169 5.13 -4.13 -1.62
C TRP A 169 6.42 -3.31 -1.80
N ARG A 170 6.88 -3.23 -3.02
CA ARG A 170 7.98 -2.36 -3.45
C ARG A 170 7.73 -1.80 -4.84
N SER A 171 8.26 -0.62 -5.09
CA SER A 171 8.17 0.01 -6.40
C SER A 171 9.06 -0.74 -7.43
N VAL A 172 8.53 -0.95 -8.64
CA VAL A 172 9.31 -1.49 -9.77
C VAL A 172 10.34 -0.48 -10.23
N VAL A 173 9.97 0.80 -10.22
CA VAL A 173 10.81 1.94 -10.53
C VAL A 173 10.59 3.03 -9.50
N GLY A 174 11.57 3.94 -9.32
CA GLY A 174 11.44 5.01 -8.35
C GLY A 174 10.18 5.86 -8.58
N GLY A 175 9.40 6.08 -7.54
CA GLY A 175 8.20 6.95 -7.56
C GLY A 175 6.85 6.26 -7.48
N GLY A 176 6.79 4.92 -7.57
CA GLY A 176 5.54 4.19 -7.38
C GLY A 176 5.16 4.07 -5.89
N TYR A 177 3.89 4.24 -5.56
CA TYR A 177 3.37 4.04 -4.22
C TYR A 177 1.88 3.67 -4.26
N TYR A 178 1.39 3.09 -3.17
CA TYR A 178 -0.03 2.88 -2.94
C TYR A 178 -0.62 4.04 -2.15
N LEU A 179 -1.85 4.42 -2.51
CA LEU A 179 -2.71 5.21 -1.65
C LEU A 179 -3.70 4.28 -0.94
N ASN A 180 -3.94 4.55 0.33
CA ASN A 180 -5.09 3.97 1.02
C ASN A 180 -6.36 4.54 0.39
N ALA A 181 -7.28 3.67 0.03
CA ALA A 181 -8.56 4.05 -0.53
C ALA A 181 -9.52 4.54 0.57
#